data_c3d7f772b4b4db52e3353952c4891def
#
_entry.id   c3d7f772b4b4db52e3353952c4891def
#
_cell.length_a   1.000
_cell.length_b   1.000
_cell.length_c   1.000
_cell.angle_alpha   90.00
_cell.angle_beta   90.00
_cell.angle_gamma   90.00
#
_symmetry.space_group_name_H-M   'P 1'
#
loop_
_entity.id
_entity.type
_entity.pdbx_description
1 polymer ?
#
loop_
_entity_poly.entity_id
_entity_poly.type
_entity_poly.pdbx_seq_one_letter_code
_entity_poly.pdbx_strand_id
1 'polypeptide(L)'
;MNTIYHLSSCSTNKRILSELPLEQFKLIDIKNHPLSDEELEGFYQHTQSYEALINKRAQRFKQEGMEPNGQQEEWYKELLKSHYTYLKRPVICYKDQLYVGNAKSTIESLKSAL
;
A
#
# COMPACT_ATOMS: atom_id res chain seq x y z
N MET A 1 -2.29 14.51 -7.00
CA MET A 1 -0.97 14.16 -7.53
C MET A 1 -0.84 12.65 -7.66
N ASN A 2 -0.29 12.21 -8.77
CA ASN A 2 -0.09 10.78 -8.97
C ASN A 2 1.13 10.31 -8.19
N THR A 3 0.96 9.27 -7.37
CA THR A 3 2.01 8.82 -6.45
C THR A 3 2.07 7.30 -6.40
N ILE A 4 3.28 6.75 -6.38
CA ILE A 4 3.49 5.32 -6.17
C ILE A 4 4.24 5.13 -4.85
N TYR A 5 3.61 4.44 -3.91
CA TYR A 5 4.24 4.01 -2.67
C TYR A 5 4.75 2.59 -2.92
N HIS A 6 6.07 2.43 -2.94
CA HIS A 6 6.69 1.15 -3.28
C HIS A 6 7.75 0.78 -2.25
N LEU A 7 8.25 -0.44 -2.34
CA LEU A 7 9.37 -0.90 -1.53
C LEU A 7 10.54 -1.19 -2.46
N SER A 8 11.62 -0.42 -2.31
CA SER A 8 12.77 -0.51 -3.21
C SER A 8 13.47 -1.86 -3.18
N SER A 9 13.38 -2.58 -2.07
CA SER A 9 14.01 -3.91 -1.95
C SER A 9 13.11 -5.05 -2.46
N CYS A 10 11.88 -4.75 -2.90
CA CYS A 10 10.95 -5.78 -3.37
C CYS A 10 11.10 -5.99 -4.88
N SER A 11 11.48 -7.21 -5.29
CA SER A 11 11.67 -7.52 -6.70
C SER A 11 10.39 -7.43 -7.51
N THR A 12 9.25 -7.80 -6.92
CA THR A 12 7.95 -7.67 -7.58
C THR A 12 7.63 -6.20 -7.86
N ASN A 13 7.90 -5.31 -6.90
CA ASN A 13 7.69 -3.87 -7.09
C ASN A 13 8.60 -3.35 -8.20
N LYS A 14 9.87 -3.75 -8.22
CA LYS A 14 10.79 -3.33 -9.27
C LYS A 14 10.28 -3.72 -10.65
N ARG A 15 9.78 -4.94 -10.78
CA ARG A 15 9.21 -5.41 -12.06
C ARG A 15 8.01 -4.58 -12.47
N ILE A 16 7.08 -4.33 -11.55
CA ILE A 16 5.89 -3.54 -11.83
C ILE A 16 6.26 -2.11 -12.26
N LEU A 17 7.17 -1.48 -11.51
CA LEU A 17 7.62 -0.13 -11.83
C LEU A 17 8.25 -0.04 -13.22
N SER A 18 8.96 -1.09 -13.64
CA SER A 18 9.58 -1.10 -14.96
C SER A 18 8.58 -1.08 -16.12
N GLU A 19 7.31 -1.39 -15.82
CA GLU A 19 6.24 -1.43 -16.82
C GLU A 19 5.39 -0.17 -16.83
N LEU A 20 5.68 0.82 -15.98
CA LEU A 20 4.85 2.02 -15.80
C LEU A 20 5.59 3.28 -16.27
N PRO A 21 4.81 4.32 -16.69
CA PRO A 21 5.40 5.61 -17.08
C PRO A 21 5.76 6.42 -15.83
N LEU A 22 6.92 6.12 -15.23
CA LEU A 22 7.33 6.67 -13.94
C LEU A 22 7.45 8.19 -13.92
N GLU A 23 7.68 8.82 -15.07
CA GLU A 23 7.75 10.27 -15.17
C GLU A 23 6.43 10.94 -14.80
N GLN A 24 5.32 10.20 -14.82
CA GLN A 24 4.00 10.73 -14.44
C GLN A 24 3.72 10.61 -12.96
N PHE A 25 4.62 10.01 -12.19
CA PHE A 25 4.36 9.69 -10.79
C PHE A 25 5.45 10.25 -9.87
N LYS A 26 5.04 10.62 -8.66
CA LYS A 26 5.97 10.80 -7.55
C LYS A 26 6.22 9.44 -6.93
N LEU A 27 7.49 9.06 -6.76
CA LEU A 27 7.85 7.77 -6.17
C LEU A 27 8.22 7.95 -4.70
N ILE A 28 7.60 7.16 -3.84
CA ILE A 28 7.89 7.17 -2.39
C ILE A 28 8.30 5.75 -1.98
N ASP A 29 9.53 5.62 -1.49
CA ASP A 29 10.02 4.34 -0.96
C ASP A 29 9.58 4.23 0.50
N ILE A 30 8.65 3.33 0.77
CA ILE A 30 8.05 3.20 2.11
C ILE A 30 9.05 2.74 3.16
N LYS A 31 10.18 2.16 2.76
CA LYS A 31 11.22 1.76 3.70
C LYS A 31 11.78 2.98 4.43
N ASN A 32 11.89 4.10 3.73
CA ASN A 32 12.48 5.34 4.25
C ASN A 32 11.45 6.42 4.53
N HIS A 33 10.17 6.10 4.40
CA HIS A 33 9.09 7.08 4.55
C HIS A 33 7.94 6.43 5.33
N PRO A 34 7.97 6.52 6.68
CA PRO A 34 6.84 6.03 7.48
C PRO A 34 5.56 6.75 7.06
N LEU A 35 4.47 5.99 6.95
CA LEU A 35 3.20 6.57 6.52
C LEU A 35 2.65 7.49 7.58
N SER A 36 2.22 8.68 7.18
CA SER A 36 1.59 9.65 8.06
C SER A 36 0.11 9.31 8.24
N ASP A 37 -0.50 9.90 9.29
CA ASP A 37 -1.94 9.77 9.49
C ASP A 37 -2.71 10.29 8.29
N GLU A 38 -2.25 11.40 7.70
CA GLU A 38 -2.91 11.99 6.52
C GLU A 38 -2.88 11.04 5.33
N GLU A 39 -1.74 10.38 5.11
CA GLU A 39 -1.63 9.42 4.01
C GLU A 39 -2.55 8.23 4.23
N LEU A 40 -2.59 7.69 5.45
CA LEU A 40 -3.45 6.57 5.77
C LEU A 40 -4.93 6.94 5.66
N GLU A 41 -5.30 8.13 6.11
CA GLU A 41 -6.67 8.61 5.97
C GLU A 41 -7.05 8.76 4.49
N GLY A 42 -6.13 9.26 3.67
CA GLY A 42 -6.34 9.35 2.22
C GLY A 42 -6.61 8.00 1.59
N PHE A 43 -5.84 6.99 1.98
CA PHE A 43 -6.07 5.61 1.51
C PHE A 43 -7.42 5.10 1.98
N TYR A 44 -7.77 5.36 3.24
CA TYR A 44 -9.03 4.92 3.82
C TYR A 44 -10.24 5.50 3.08
N GLN A 45 -10.14 6.72 2.60
CA GLN A 45 -11.22 7.35 1.83
C GLN A 45 -11.61 6.51 0.62
N HIS A 46 -10.65 5.80 0.04
CA HIS A 46 -10.91 4.95 -1.12
C HIS A 46 -11.30 3.53 -0.74
N THR A 47 -10.66 2.97 0.28
CA THR A 47 -10.86 1.55 0.64
C THR A 47 -11.96 1.34 1.67
N GLN A 48 -12.25 2.34 2.49
CA GLN A 48 -13.15 2.26 3.63
C GLN A 48 -12.75 1.16 4.62
N SER A 49 -11.46 0.76 4.61
CA SER A 49 -10.96 -0.32 5.45
C SER A 49 -9.44 -0.26 5.52
N TYR A 50 -8.89 -0.18 6.72
CA TYR A 50 -7.45 -0.32 6.92
C TYR A 50 -7.00 -1.77 6.71
N GLU A 51 -7.89 -2.73 7.01
CA GLU A 51 -7.59 -4.15 6.76
C GLU A 51 -7.29 -4.39 5.27
N ALA A 52 -7.96 -3.69 4.38
CA ALA A 52 -7.74 -3.84 2.94
C ALA A 52 -6.31 -3.45 2.52
N LEU A 53 -5.61 -2.68 3.34
CA LEU A 53 -4.24 -2.25 3.09
C LEU A 53 -3.20 -3.21 3.67
N ILE A 54 -3.62 -4.16 4.50
CA ILE A 54 -2.71 -5.04 5.23
C ILE A 54 -2.25 -6.20 4.36
N ASN A 55 -0.94 -6.40 4.31
CA ASN A 55 -0.33 -7.58 3.73
C ASN A 55 -0.31 -8.69 4.77
N LYS A 56 -1.35 -9.54 4.79
CA LYS A 56 -1.48 -10.61 5.78
C LYS A 56 -0.45 -11.73 5.57
N ARG A 57 0.26 -11.72 4.45
CA ARG A 57 1.35 -12.67 4.19
C ARG A 57 2.66 -12.23 4.82
N ALA A 58 2.74 -10.99 5.33
CA ALA A 58 3.95 -10.49 5.95
C ALA A 58 4.33 -11.36 7.15
N GLN A 59 5.62 -11.65 7.26
CA GLN A 59 6.15 -12.47 8.35
C GLN A 59 5.78 -11.87 9.72
N ARG A 60 5.94 -10.54 9.86
CA ARG A 60 5.63 -9.86 11.11
C ARG A 60 4.14 -9.97 11.47
N PHE A 61 3.25 -9.91 10.48
CA PHE A 61 1.82 -10.06 10.73
C PHE A 61 1.51 -11.43 11.31
N LYS A 62 2.13 -12.48 10.75
CA LYS A 62 1.94 -13.85 11.26
C LYS A 62 2.44 -14.03 12.68
N GLN A 63 3.50 -13.30 13.06
CA GLN A 63 4.06 -13.36 14.39
C GLN A 63 3.24 -12.60 15.42
N GLU A 64 2.62 -11.48 15.01
CA GLU A 64 1.89 -10.58 15.89
C GLU A 64 0.37 -10.72 15.79
N GLY A 65 -0.11 -11.65 15.03
CA GLY A 65 -1.47 -11.75 14.48
C GLY A 65 -2.64 -11.89 15.45
N MET A 66 -2.58 -11.28 16.62
CA MET A 66 -3.67 -11.28 17.60
C MET A 66 -4.46 -10.00 17.49
N GLU A 67 -5.68 -10.09 16.98
CA GLU A 67 -6.56 -8.93 16.89
C GLU A 67 -7.12 -8.57 18.27
N PRO A 68 -7.01 -7.32 18.70
CA PRO A 68 -7.68 -6.90 19.94
C PRO A 68 -9.19 -6.88 19.72
N ASN A 69 -9.93 -7.28 20.75
CA ASN A 69 -11.38 -7.34 20.69
C ASN A 69 -11.99 -5.95 20.41
N GLY A 70 -12.78 -5.85 19.37
CA GLY A 70 -13.63 -4.70 19.12
C GLY A 70 -12.99 -3.48 18.50
N GLN A 71 -11.68 -3.50 18.20
CA GLN A 71 -10.99 -2.34 17.64
C GLN A 71 -10.07 -2.73 16.48
N GLN A 72 -10.57 -3.55 15.59
CA GLN A 72 -9.76 -4.11 14.51
C GLN A 72 -9.20 -3.04 13.56
N GLU A 73 -10.01 -2.06 13.17
CA GLU A 73 -9.55 -1.03 12.23
C GLU A 73 -8.45 -0.16 12.85
N GLU A 74 -8.58 0.24 14.11
CA GLU A 74 -7.54 0.98 14.81
C GLU A 74 -6.25 0.16 14.91
N TRP A 75 -6.38 -1.13 15.19
CA TRP A 75 -5.22 -2.01 15.27
C TRP A 75 -4.50 -2.10 13.93
N TYR A 76 -5.25 -2.28 12.84
CA TYR A 76 -4.64 -2.31 11.50
C TYR A 76 -3.96 -1.00 11.17
N LYS A 77 -4.55 0.14 11.53
CA LYS A 77 -3.93 1.44 11.30
C LYS A 77 -2.59 1.54 12.04
N GLU A 78 -2.56 1.12 13.30
CA GLU A 78 -1.34 1.15 14.10
C GLU A 78 -0.26 0.24 13.51
N LEU A 79 -0.65 -0.94 13.02
CA LEU A 79 0.32 -1.82 12.34
C LEU A 79 0.92 -1.15 11.11
N LEU A 80 0.09 -0.50 10.29
CA LEU A 80 0.56 0.19 9.09
C LEU A 80 1.56 1.31 9.41
N LYS A 81 1.39 1.97 10.54
CA LYS A 81 2.31 3.01 10.99
C LYS A 81 3.59 2.45 11.58
N SER A 82 3.53 1.24 12.12
CA SER A 82 4.64 0.67 12.89
C SER A 82 5.76 0.12 12.03
N HIS A 83 5.46 -0.41 10.84
CA HIS A 83 6.49 -0.99 9.97
C HIS A 83 5.99 -1.12 8.53
N TYR A 84 6.89 -0.88 7.59
CA TYR A 84 6.54 -0.89 6.15
C TYR A 84 6.11 -2.28 5.64
N THR A 85 6.49 -3.36 6.31
CA THR A 85 6.14 -4.72 5.85
C THR A 85 4.64 -5.01 5.91
N TYR A 86 3.89 -4.27 6.72
CA TYR A 86 2.46 -4.50 6.85
C TYR A 86 1.65 -3.98 5.68
N LEU A 87 2.16 -3.02 4.93
CA LEU A 87 1.42 -2.44 3.81
C LEU A 87 1.49 -3.34 2.57
N LYS A 88 0.34 -3.58 1.96
CA LYS A 88 0.32 -4.15 0.61
C LYS A 88 1.02 -3.17 -0.31
N ARG A 89 1.86 -3.65 -1.22
CA ARG A 89 2.65 -2.77 -2.09
C ARG A 89 2.77 -3.35 -3.48
N PRO A 90 2.79 -2.45 -4.47
CA PRO A 90 2.72 -1.01 -4.35
C PRO A 90 1.32 -0.50 -4.03
N VAL A 91 1.22 0.72 -3.49
CA VAL A 91 -0.03 1.47 -3.40
C VAL A 91 0.11 2.63 -4.36
N ILE A 92 -0.79 2.71 -5.34
CA ILE A 92 -0.67 3.67 -6.43
C ILE A 92 -1.88 4.57 -6.47
N CYS A 93 -1.64 5.88 -6.37
CA CYS A 93 -2.65 6.91 -6.53
C CYS A 93 -2.56 7.45 -7.96
N TYR A 94 -3.63 7.33 -8.72
CA TYR A 94 -3.65 7.83 -10.09
C TYR A 94 -5.03 8.40 -10.42
N LYS A 95 -5.08 9.69 -10.74
CA LYS A 95 -6.32 10.41 -11.12
C LYS A 95 -7.48 10.10 -10.18
N ASP A 96 -7.26 10.36 -8.89
CA ASP A 96 -8.24 10.19 -7.82
C ASP A 96 -8.72 8.75 -7.60
N GLN A 97 -8.00 7.77 -8.13
CA GLN A 97 -8.23 6.35 -7.87
C GLN A 97 -7.06 5.77 -7.09
N LEU A 98 -7.34 4.75 -6.29
CA LEU A 98 -6.33 4.06 -5.51
C LEU A 98 -6.24 2.59 -5.97
N TYR A 99 -5.02 2.16 -6.25
CA TYR A 99 -4.73 0.77 -6.64
C TYR A 99 -3.83 0.17 -5.58
N VAL A 100 -4.31 -0.86 -4.90
CA VAL A 100 -3.62 -1.43 -3.73
C VAL A 100 -3.12 -2.84 -4.03
N GLY A 101 -1.81 -3.04 -3.87
CA GLY A 101 -1.20 -4.35 -3.98
C GLY A 101 -0.75 -4.71 -5.37
N ASN A 102 -0.18 -5.92 -5.49
CA ASN A 102 0.48 -6.36 -6.72
C ASN A 102 -0.31 -7.43 -7.49
N ALA A 103 -1.59 -7.63 -7.18
CA ALA A 103 -2.40 -8.58 -7.91
C ALA A 103 -2.46 -8.20 -9.40
N LYS A 104 -2.41 -9.20 -10.26
CA LYS A 104 -2.40 -8.99 -11.71
C LYS A 104 -3.58 -8.13 -12.15
N SER A 105 -4.79 -8.41 -11.61
CA SER A 105 -5.99 -7.66 -11.96
C SER A 105 -5.89 -6.19 -11.56
N THR A 106 -5.29 -5.92 -10.42
CA THR A 106 -5.08 -4.54 -9.95
C THR A 106 -4.16 -3.77 -10.89
N ILE A 107 -3.05 -4.37 -11.26
CA ILE A 107 -2.08 -3.72 -12.15
C ILE A 107 -2.64 -3.55 -13.57
N GLU A 108 -3.40 -4.53 -14.05
CA GLU A 108 -4.07 -4.40 -15.34
C GLU A 108 -5.11 -3.28 -15.35
N SER A 109 -5.87 -3.12 -14.26
CA SER A 109 -6.81 -2.02 -14.12
C SER A 109 -6.11 -0.67 -14.18
N LEU A 110 -4.98 -0.54 -13.49
CA LEU A 110 -4.17 0.69 -13.56
C LEU A 110 -3.70 0.95 -14.99
N LYS A 111 -3.15 -0.07 -15.65
CA LYS A 111 -2.65 0.09 -17.02
C LYS A 111 -3.75 0.51 -17.99
N SER A 112 -4.97 0.02 -17.80
CA SER A 112 -6.11 0.43 -18.60
C SER A 112 -6.48 1.89 -18.41
N ALA A 113 -6.14 2.47 -17.28
CA ALA A 113 -6.43 3.88 -16.97
C ALA A 113 -5.32 4.84 -17.44
N LEU A 114 -4.15 4.30 -17.76
CA LEU A 114 -3.00 5.12 -18.18
C LEU A 114 -3.14 5.74 -19.59
#